data_6906bd47a1e9091a35bcea47f5e27df6
#
_entry.id   6906bd47a1e9091a35bcea47f5e27df6
#
_cell.length_a   1.000
_cell.length_b   1.000
_cell.length_c   1.000
_cell.angle_alpha   90.00
_cell.angle_beta   90.00
_cell.angle_gamma   90.00
#
_symmetry.space_group_name_H-M   'P 1'
#
loop_
_entity.id
_entity.type
_entity.pdbx_description
1 polymer ?
#
loop_
_entity_poly.entity_id
_entity_poly.type
_entity_poly.pdbx_seq_one_letter_code
_entity_poly.pdbx_strand_id
1 'polypeptide(L)'
;MSESSAAPSGPVYRPISGTAESLAAIDEVIAAAERTIRIFDIALVNRGFNSPGRSDRLREFLVRGRAHRLHIALHETEGLERECPRLLTLLRQFPMSIEIHRTMGQARNAMDPFVLADDHSVWHQLHFEQPRAIVALRSPADAMPIAQRFEEIWELSEPAVSATTLGL
;
A
#
# COMPACT_ATOMS: atom_id res chain seq x y z
N MET A 1 33.18 14.62 -15.04
CA MET A 1 33.04 14.24 -13.62
C MET A 1 31.62 13.78 -13.41
N SER A 2 31.42 12.47 -13.33
CA SER A 2 30.14 11.90 -13.02
C SER A 2 30.00 11.92 -11.51
N GLU A 3 29.21 12.82 -10.97
CA GLU A 3 28.75 12.70 -9.61
C GLU A 3 27.79 11.51 -9.58
N SER A 4 28.32 10.38 -9.17
CA SER A 4 27.51 9.24 -8.75
C SER A 4 26.76 9.68 -7.50
N SER A 5 25.54 10.15 -7.68
CA SER A 5 24.62 10.34 -6.57
C SER A 5 24.29 8.94 -6.04
N ALA A 6 25.12 8.45 -5.15
CA ALA A 6 24.81 7.24 -4.40
C ALA A 6 23.53 7.51 -3.63
N ALA A 7 22.47 6.74 -3.90
CA ALA A 7 21.25 6.77 -3.11
C ALA A 7 21.63 6.58 -1.63
N PRO A 8 21.01 7.31 -0.68
CA PRO A 8 21.34 7.16 0.72
C PRO A 8 21.12 5.72 1.15
N SER A 9 22.18 5.06 1.61
CA SER A 9 22.21 3.64 1.96
C SER A 9 21.71 3.34 3.38
N GLY A 10 21.46 4.36 4.19
CA GLY A 10 21.03 4.22 5.58
C GLY A 10 19.52 4.33 5.78
N PRO A 11 19.03 3.97 6.99
CA PRO A 11 17.64 4.14 7.36
C PRO A 11 17.20 5.60 7.30
N VAL A 12 15.99 5.84 6.86
CA VAL A 12 15.35 7.16 6.86
C VAL A 12 14.11 7.10 7.73
N TYR A 13 13.94 8.10 8.58
CA TYR A 13 12.72 8.30 9.36
C TYR A 13 12.33 9.77 9.26
N ARG A 14 11.11 10.05 8.80
CA ARG A 14 10.66 11.41 8.55
C ARG A 14 9.19 11.57 8.99
N PRO A 15 8.86 12.60 9.80
CA PRO A 15 7.47 12.97 10.02
C PRO A 15 6.88 13.54 8.73
N ILE A 16 5.61 13.28 8.50
CA ILE A 16 4.86 13.70 7.32
C ILE A 16 3.65 14.51 7.80
N SER A 17 3.42 15.66 7.21
CA SER A 17 2.23 16.47 7.44
C SER A 17 1.63 16.92 6.10
N GLY A 18 0.33 16.70 5.95
CA GLY A 18 -0.40 17.09 4.75
C GLY A 18 -0.46 16.03 3.66
N THR A 19 -1.43 16.22 2.77
CA THR A 19 -1.80 15.25 1.74
C THR A 19 -0.70 15.08 0.69
N ALA A 20 -0.12 16.19 0.21
CA ALA A 20 0.91 16.13 -0.84
C ALA A 20 2.16 15.38 -0.39
N GLU A 21 2.62 15.62 0.84
CA GLU A 21 3.76 14.90 1.41
C GLU A 21 3.45 13.41 1.61
N SER A 22 2.22 13.08 2.05
CA SER A 22 1.79 11.68 2.18
C SER A 22 1.77 10.96 0.84
N LEU A 23 1.25 11.58 -0.21
CA LEU A 23 1.23 10.98 -1.56
C LEU A 23 2.65 10.70 -2.05
N ALA A 24 3.57 11.65 -1.89
CA ALA A 24 4.98 11.48 -2.26
C ALA A 24 5.66 10.39 -1.41
N ALA A 25 5.40 10.34 -0.11
CA ALA A 25 5.96 9.33 0.78
C ALA A 25 5.46 7.92 0.45
N ILE A 26 4.18 7.77 0.11
CA ILE A 26 3.63 6.49 -0.36
C ILE A 26 4.34 6.03 -1.63
N ASP A 27 4.60 6.93 -2.58
CA ASP A 27 5.36 6.60 -3.78
C ASP A 27 6.79 6.15 -3.47
N GLU A 28 7.45 6.77 -2.50
CA GLU A 28 8.79 6.35 -2.04
C GLU A 28 8.76 4.93 -1.46
N VAL A 29 7.75 4.60 -0.66
CA VAL A 29 7.59 3.26 -0.09
C VAL A 29 7.35 2.23 -1.18
N ILE A 30 6.44 2.51 -2.11
CA ILE A 30 6.15 1.61 -3.25
C ILE A 30 7.41 1.38 -4.09
N ALA A 31 8.19 2.43 -4.36
CA ALA A 31 9.44 2.32 -5.11
C ALA A 31 10.49 1.47 -4.40
N ALA A 32 10.46 1.39 -3.07
CA ALA A 32 11.37 0.57 -2.28
C ALA A 32 11.00 -0.92 -2.26
N ALA A 33 9.81 -1.29 -2.69
CA ALA A 33 9.32 -2.67 -2.63
C ALA A 33 10.09 -3.59 -3.57
N GLU A 34 10.51 -4.73 -3.05
CA GLU A 34 11.23 -5.76 -3.79
C GLU A 34 10.35 -6.98 -4.10
N ARG A 35 9.46 -7.37 -3.20
CA ARG A 35 8.63 -8.57 -3.32
C ARG A 35 7.16 -8.36 -2.97
N THR A 36 6.87 -7.60 -1.91
CA THR A 36 5.51 -7.44 -1.41
C THR A 36 5.18 -5.99 -1.12
N ILE A 37 3.98 -5.59 -1.49
CA ILE A 37 3.35 -4.34 -1.04
C ILE A 37 2.10 -4.73 -0.29
N ARG A 38 1.96 -4.27 0.94
CA ARG A 38 0.80 -4.51 1.79
C ARG A 38 0.19 -3.18 2.21
N ILE A 39 -1.11 -3.05 2.02
CA ILE A 39 -1.82 -1.80 2.24
C ILE A 39 -3.00 -2.07 3.16
N PHE A 40 -3.12 -1.27 4.20
CA PHE A 40 -4.33 -1.17 4.99
C PHE A 40 -4.86 0.26 4.95
N ASP A 41 -6.15 0.41 4.68
CA ASP A 41 -6.84 1.71 4.72
C ASP A 41 -8.33 1.50 5.03
N ILE A 42 -9.03 2.59 5.25
CA ILE A 42 -10.49 2.57 5.41
C ILE A 42 -11.14 2.30 4.04
N ALA A 43 -10.80 3.08 3.00
CA ALA A 43 -11.44 2.99 1.67
C ALA A 43 -10.54 3.39 0.48
N LEU A 44 -9.27 3.66 0.67
CA LEU A 44 -8.33 4.19 -0.34
C LEU A 44 -8.71 5.56 -0.94
N VAL A 45 -9.57 6.31 -0.30
CA VAL A 45 -9.96 7.63 -0.79
C VAL A 45 -8.80 8.62 -0.58
N ASN A 46 -8.50 9.45 -1.60
CA ASN A 46 -7.46 10.47 -1.57
C ASN A 46 -6.04 9.96 -1.30
N ARG A 47 -5.77 8.70 -1.64
CA ARG A 47 -4.43 8.08 -1.50
C ARG A 47 -3.65 8.02 -2.80
N GLY A 48 -4.19 8.54 -3.90
CA GLY A 48 -3.52 8.57 -5.20
C GLY A 48 -3.54 7.26 -5.97
N PHE A 49 -4.31 6.26 -5.55
CA PHE A 49 -4.33 4.95 -6.22
C PHE A 49 -5.06 4.95 -7.56
N ASN A 50 -5.67 6.06 -7.96
CA ASN A 50 -6.23 6.23 -9.29
C ASN A 50 -5.37 7.12 -10.19
N SER A 51 -4.23 7.61 -9.74
CA SER A 51 -3.36 8.41 -10.59
C SER A 51 -2.64 7.54 -11.62
N PRO A 52 -2.42 8.04 -12.86
CA PRO A 52 -1.65 7.32 -13.87
C PRO A 52 -0.25 6.96 -13.39
N GLY A 53 0.44 7.87 -12.73
CA GLY A 53 1.79 7.65 -12.22
C GLY A 53 1.85 6.53 -11.18
N ARG A 54 0.92 6.49 -10.22
CA ARG A 54 0.84 5.42 -9.23
C ARG A 54 0.54 4.07 -9.91
N SER A 55 -0.40 4.05 -10.85
CA SER A 55 -0.73 2.87 -11.62
C SER A 55 0.48 2.31 -12.37
N ASP A 56 1.27 3.18 -12.99
CA ASP A 56 2.49 2.79 -13.69
C ASP A 56 3.54 2.19 -12.73
N ARG A 57 3.73 2.78 -11.56
CA ARG A 57 4.66 2.26 -10.53
C ARG A 57 4.24 0.88 -10.03
N LEU A 58 2.96 0.68 -9.79
CA LEU A 58 2.44 -0.62 -9.36
C LEU A 58 2.57 -1.67 -10.48
N ARG A 59 2.33 -1.28 -11.73
CA ARG A 59 2.53 -2.16 -12.88
C ARG A 59 3.99 -2.59 -13.01
N GLU A 60 4.93 -1.64 -12.92
CA GLU A 60 6.36 -1.94 -12.95
C GLU A 60 6.75 -2.94 -11.86
N PHE A 61 6.23 -2.76 -10.65
CA PHE A 61 6.44 -3.70 -9.55
C PHE A 61 5.90 -5.10 -9.89
N LEU A 62 4.68 -5.18 -10.41
CA LEU A 62 4.02 -6.46 -10.70
C LEU A 62 4.67 -7.23 -11.86
N VAL A 63 5.16 -6.53 -12.90
CA VAL A 63 5.79 -7.20 -14.05
C VAL A 63 7.20 -7.70 -13.74
N ARG A 64 7.87 -7.20 -12.70
CA ARG A 64 9.23 -7.60 -12.34
C ARG A 64 9.35 -9.04 -11.85
N GLY A 65 8.28 -9.64 -11.35
CA GLY A 65 8.32 -11.01 -10.87
C GLY A 65 6.97 -11.63 -10.62
N ARG A 66 6.83 -12.91 -10.99
CA ARG A 66 5.59 -13.68 -10.76
C ARG A 66 5.28 -13.91 -9.29
N ALA A 67 6.30 -13.86 -8.44
CA ALA A 67 6.16 -14.01 -7.00
C ALA A 67 5.83 -12.70 -6.28
N HIS A 68 5.84 -11.57 -6.99
CA HIS A 68 5.47 -10.28 -6.40
C HIS A 68 3.99 -10.25 -6.03
N ARG A 69 3.68 -9.65 -4.89
CA ARG A 69 2.30 -9.59 -4.36
C ARG A 69 1.94 -8.19 -3.92
N LEU A 70 0.71 -7.81 -4.23
CA LEU A 70 0.05 -6.61 -3.73
C LEU A 70 -1.19 -7.05 -2.97
N HIS A 71 -1.16 -6.92 -1.65
CA HIS A 71 -2.27 -7.26 -0.77
C HIS A 71 -2.86 -5.99 -0.16
N ILE A 72 -4.17 -5.83 -0.28
CA ILE A 72 -4.90 -4.65 0.18
C ILE A 72 -6.03 -5.10 1.09
N ALA A 73 -6.05 -4.60 2.32
CA ALA A 73 -7.14 -4.79 3.28
C ALA A 73 -7.85 -3.46 3.52
N LEU A 74 -9.16 -3.43 3.32
CA LEU A 74 -9.98 -2.23 3.46
C LEU A 74 -11.18 -2.50 4.36
N HIS A 75 -11.62 -1.48 5.10
CA HIS A 75 -12.90 -1.56 5.80
C HIS A 75 -14.08 -1.47 4.82
N GLU A 76 -13.96 -0.62 3.81
CA GLU A 76 -14.99 -0.34 2.82
C GLU A 76 -14.43 -0.56 1.41
N THR A 77 -15.07 -1.46 0.65
CA THR A 77 -14.65 -1.81 -0.71
C THR A 77 -15.63 -1.32 -1.78
N GLU A 78 -16.82 -0.88 -1.39
CA GLU A 78 -17.93 -0.57 -2.29
C GLU A 78 -17.63 0.60 -3.24
N GLY A 79 -16.78 1.53 -2.84
CA GLY A 79 -16.43 2.71 -3.64
C GLY A 79 -15.30 2.51 -4.63
N LEU A 80 -14.64 1.35 -4.65
CA LEU A 80 -13.42 1.15 -5.45
C LEU A 80 -13.63 1.32 -6.96
N GLU A 81 -14.75 0.86 -7.50
CA GLU A 81 -15.03 1.00 -8.94
C GLU A 81 -15.10 2.47 -9.37
N ARG A 82 -15.61 3.32 -8.51
CA ARG A 82 -15.72 4.76 -8.76
C ARG A 82 -14.41 5.50 -8.46
N GLU A 83 -13.77 5.19 -7.33
CA GLU A 83 -12.63 5.94 -6.81
C GLU A 83 -11.29 5.48 -7.38
N CYS A 84 -11.15 4.18 -7.66
CA CYS A 84 -9.89 3.57 -8.07
C CYS A 84 -10.02 2.64 -9.30
N PRO A 85 -10.63 3.08 -10.41
CA PRO A 85 -10.80 2.21 -11.58
C PRO A 85 -9.47 1.72 -12.16
N ARG A 86 -8.39 2.50 -12.07
CA ARG A 86 -7.06 2.07 -12.55
C ARG A 86 -6.50 0.92 -11.72
N LEU A 87 -6.74 0.90 -10.40
CA LEU A 87 -6.35 -0.21 -9.54
C LEU A 87 -7.10 -1.49 -9.94
N LEU A 88 -8.39 -1.39 -10.23
CA LEU A 88 -9.19 -2.53 -10.68
C LEU A 88 -8.77 -3.03 -12.07
N THR A 89 -8.30 -2.14 -12.93
CA THR A 89 -7.69 -2.54 -14.22
C THR A 89 -6.42 -3.37 -13.98
N LEU A 90 -5.58 -2.98 -13.03
CA LEU A 90 -4.41 -3.79 -12.64
C LEU A 90 -4.82 -5.15 -12.08
N LEU A 91 -5.85 -5.21 -11.25
CA LEU A 91 -6.36 -6.47 -10.71
C LEU A 91 -6.78 -7.43 -11.84
N ARG A 92 -7.44 -6.93 -12.89
CA ARG A 92 -7.81 -7.73 -14.05
C ARG A 92 -6.59 -8.26 -14.82
N GLN A 93 -5.53 -7.45 -14.92
CA GLN A 93 -4.30 -7.81 -15.61
C GLN A 93 -3.41 -8.75 -14.79
N PHE A 94 -3.42 -8.64 -13.48
CA PHE A 94 -2.59 -9.40 -12.56
C PHE A 94 -3.41 -10.11 -11.47
N PRO A 95 -4.39 -10.96 -11.86
CA PRO A 95 -5.35 -11.53 -10.90
C PRO A 95 -4.70 -12.47 -9.88
N MET A 96 -3.54 -13.03 -10.20
CA MET A 96 -2.82 -13.93 -9.29
C MET A 96 -1.86 -13.19 -8.36
N SER A 97 -1.63 -11.91 -8.60
CA SER A 97 -0.66 -11.10 -7.86
C SER A 97 -1.30 -10.07 -6.95
N ILE A 98 -2.56 -9.72 -7.19
CA ILE A 98 -3.30 -8.71 -6.42
C ILE A 98 -4.46 -9.38 -5.69
N GLU A 99 -4.57 -9.12 -4.39
CA GLU A 99 -5.72 -9.50 -3.59
C GLU A 99 -6.25 -8.29 -2.83
N ILE A 100 -7.56 -8.08 -2.89
CA ILE A 100 -8.27 -7.02 -2.16
C ILE A 100 -9.28 -7.68 -1.22
N HIS A 101 -9.08 -7.50 0.08
CA HIS A 101 -9.91 -8.05 1.14
C HIS A 101 -10.70 -6.95 1.84
N ARG A 102 -11.84 -7.33 2.40
CA ARG A 102 -12.60 -6.52 3.34
C ARG A 102 -12.36 -7.02 4.75
N THR A 103 -12.07 -6.11 5.66
CA THR A 103 -11.86 -6.44 7.07
C THR A 103 -13.16 -6.86 7.75
N MET A 104 -13.05 -7.77 8.70
CA MET A 104 -14.15 -8.35 9.46
C MET A 104 -13.85 -8.28 10.96
N GLY A 105 -14.89 -8.37 11.77
CA GLY A 105 -14.75 -8.51 13.23
C GLY A 105 -13.87 -7.44 13.86
N GLN A 106 -12.94 -7.85 14.69
CA GLN A 106 -12.06 -6.94 15.44
C GLN A 106 -11.07 -6.17 14.53
N ALA A 107 -10.76 -6.67 13.33
CA ALA A 107 -9.93 -5.94 12.39
C ALA A 107 -10.53 -4.58 12.01
N ARG A 108 -11.85 -4.44 12.08
CA ARG A 108 -12.53 -3.17 11.80
C ARG A 108 -12.27 -2.08 12.84
N ASN A 109 -11.66 -2.40 13.96
CA ASN A 109 -11.25 -1.42 14.97
C ASN A 109 -9.93 -0.70 14.62
N ALA A 110 -9.19 -1.19 13.64
CA ALA A 110 -7.98 -0.54 13.18
C ALA A 110 -8.34 0.76 12.44
N MET A 111 -7.72 1.87 12.82
CA MET A 111 -8.01 3.21 12.29
C MET A 111 -6.78 3.93 11.77
N ASP A 112 -5.66 3.24 11.68
CA ASP A 112 -4.35 3.78 11.33
C ASP A 112 -3.89 3.23 9.97
N PRO A 113 -4.19 3.92 8.85
CA PRO A 113 -3.80 3.46 7.52
C PRO A 113 -2.29 3.35 7.36
N PHE A 114 -1.85 2.38 6.57
CA PHE A 114 -0.43 2.25 6.24
C PHE A 114 -0.21 1.61 4.87
N VAL A 115 0.97 1.89 4.31
CA VAL A 115 1.50 1.23 3.12
C VAL A 115 2.87 0.67 3.49
N LEU A 116 3.07 -0.61 3.26
CA LEU A 116 4.25 -1.35 3.69
C LEU A 116 4.93 -1.99 2.48
N ALA A 117 6.24 -1.79 2.34
CA ALA A 117 7.08 -2.46 1.35
C ALA A 117 7.96 -3.49 2.05
N ASP A 118 7.73 -4.78 1.75
CA ASP A 118 8.40 -5.90 2.40
C ASP A 118 8.31 -5.77 3.93
N ASP A 119 9.39 -5.99 4.65
CA ASP A 119 9.46 -5.80 6.09
C ASP A 119 10.40 -4.66 6.49
N HIS A 120 10.64 -3.70 5.56
CA HIS A 120 11.67 -2.68 5.78
C HIS A 120 11.28 -1.23 5.52
N SER A 121 10.15 -0.97 4.86
CA SER A 121 9.76 0.42 4.56
C SER A 121 8.26 0.60 4.74
N VAL A 122 7.87 1.69 5.38
CA VAL A 122 6.47 1.94 5.73
C VAL A 122 6.13 3.42 5.69
N TRP A 123 4.94 3.73 5.16
CA TRP A 123 4.22 4.96 5.42
C TRP A 123 3.08 4.61 6.39
N HIS A 124 2.96 5.31 7.50
CA HIS A 124 1.98 5.02 8.54
C HIS A 124 1.31 6.29 9.02
N GLN A 125 0.02 6.39 8.81
CA GLN A 125 -0.82 7.46 9.34
C GLN A 125 -1.38 7.02 10.69
N LEU A 126 -1.23 7.85 11.72
CA LEU A 126 -1.58 7.47 13.09
C LEU A 126 -3.08 7.31 13.30
N HIS A 127 -3.88 8.06 12.56
CA HIS A 127 -5.34 7.94 12.54
C HIS A 127 -5.87 8.48 11.22
N PHE A 128 -6.85 7.81 10.61
CA PHE A 128 -7.34 8.17 9.28
C PHE A 128 -7.93 9.59 9.18
N GLU A 129 -8.44 10.14 10.27
CA GLU A 129 -8.99 11.49 10.34
C GLU A 129 -7.93 12.58 10.58
N GLN A 130 -6.71 12.20 10.94
CA GLN A 130 -5.63 13.13 11.23
C GLN A 130 -4.56 13.07 10.15
N PRO A 131 -4.10 14.21 9.60
CA PRO A 131 -3.15 14.22 8.49
C PRO A 131 -1.71 13.85 8.88
N ARG A 132 -1.46 13.55 10.15
CA ARG A 132 -0.12 13.22 10.64
C ARG A 132 0.24 11.77 10.31
N ALA A 133 1.38 11.61 9.66
CA ALA A 133 1.94 10.32 9.32
C ALA A 133 3.45 10.31 9.54
N ILE A 134 4.05 9.15 9.42
CA ILE A 134 5.50 8.97 9.34
C ILE A 134 5.84 8.18 8.08
N VAL A 135 7.04 8.37 7.56
CA VAL A 135 7.64 7.45 6.60
C VAL A 135 8.98 6.97 7.16
N ALA A 136 9.17 5.67 7.10
CA ALA A 136 10.43 5.03 7.44
C ALA A 136 10.88 4.18 6.26
N LEU A 137 12.07 4.41 5.75
CA LEU A 137 12.64 3.67 4.63
C LEU A 137 13.88 2.91 5.09
N ARG A 138 14.02 1.68 4.62
CA ARG A 138 15.15 0.82 5.00
C ARG A 138 15.31 0.69 6.52
N SER A 139 14.17 0.59 7.22
CA SER A 139 14.11 0.53 8.68
C SER A 139 13.25 -0.66 9.12
N PRO A 140 13.82 -1.87 9.21
CA PRO A 140 13.08 -3.04 9.72
C PRO A 140 12.49 -2.82 11.11
N ALA A 141 13.18 -2.06 11.96
CA ALA A 141 12.70 -1.76 13.31
C ALA A 141 11.35 -1.05 13.32
N ASP A 142 11.11 -0.16 12.34
CA ASP A 142 9.84 0.56 12.20
C ASP A 142 8.80 -0.23 11.40
N ALA A 143 9.24 -1.01 10.43
CA ALA A 143 8.34 -1.71 9.50
C ALA A 143 7.83 -3.05 10.04
N MET A 144 8.64 -3.83 10.75
CA MET A 144 8.25 -5.18 11.20
C MET A 144 7.04 -5.19 12.13
N PRO A 145 6.86 -4.27 13.09
CA PRO A 145 5.65 -4.23 13.90
C PRO A 145 4.39 -3.98 13.06
N ILE A 146 4.50 -3.17 12.01
CA ILE A 146 3.39 -2.91 11.09
C ILE A 146 3.12 -4.12 10.20
N ALA A 147 4.15 -4.84 9.78
CA ALA A 147 3.99 -6.09 9.05
C ALA A 147 3.24 -7.14 9.88
N GLN A 148 3.56 -7.28 11.15
CA GLN A 148 2.84 -8.16 12.06
C GLN A 148 1.37 -7.72 12.23
N ARG A 149 1.14 -6.42 12.39
CA ARG A 149 -0.22 -5.84 12.46
C ARG A 149 -1.02 -6.13 11.19
N PHE A 150 -0.40 -6.03 10.01
CA PHE A 150 -1.06 -6.37 8.76
C PHE A 150 -1.50 -7.83 8.72
N GLU A 151 -0.65 -8.77 9.15
CA GLU A 151 -1.01 -10.19 9.20
C GLU A 151 -2.22 -10.44 10.11
N GLU A 152 -2.29 -9.79 11.26
CA GLU A 152 -3.44 -9.87 12.17
C GLU A 152 -4.73 -9.35 11.52
N ILE A 153 -4.64 -8.22 10.81
CA ILE A 153 -5.77 -7.65 10.06
C ILE A 153 -6.18 -8.58 8.91
N TRP A 154 -5.21 -9.12 8.19
CA TRP A 154 -5.44 -9.99 7.04
C TRP A 154 -6.15 -11.28 7.43
N GLU A 155 -5.76 -11.90 8.54
CA GLU A 155 -6.43 -13.09 9.07
C GLU A 155 -7.91 -12.86 9.40
N LEU A 156 -8.28 -11.64 9.76
CA LEU A 156 -9.64 -11.22 10.05
C LEU A 156 -10.28 -10.48 8.86
N SER A 157 -9.88 -10.81 7.65
CA SER A 157 -10.44 -10.26 6.42
C SER A 157 -10.86 -11.37 5.47
N GLU A 158 -11.67 -11.03 4.48
CA GLU A 158 -12.11 -11.97 3.47
C GLU A 158 -11.98 -11.37 2.07
N PRO A 159 -11.75 -12.18 1.02
CA PRO A 159 -11.74 -11.70 -0.36
C PRO A 159 -13.04 -10.95 -0.68
N ALA A 160 -12.92 -9.71 -1.17
CA ALA A 160 -14.07 -8.86 -1.44
C ALA A 160 -14.18 -8.45 -2.91
N VAL A 161 -13.03 -8.30 -3.58
CA VAL A 161 -12.98 -7.90 -4.99
C VAL A 161 -12.01 -8.82 -5.71
N SER A 162 -12.46 -9.41 -6.81
CA SER A 162 -11.63 -10.27 -7.67
C SER A 162 -11.88 -9.95 -9.13
N ALA A 163 -11.01 -10.43 -10.01
CA ALA A 163 -11.20 -10.28 -11.45
C ALA A 163 -12.53 -10.90 -11.91
N THR A 164 -12.95 -12.01 -11.31
CA THR A 164 -14.20 -12.70 -11.62
C THR A 164 -15.44 -11.88 -11.20
N THR A 165 -15.40 -11.24 -10.03
CA THR A 165 -16.52 -10.40 -9.55
C THR A 165 -16.68 -9.11 -10.36
N LEU A 166 -15.66 -8.71 -11.13
CA LEU A 166 -15.69 -7.54 -12.00
C LEU A 166 -16.28 -7.84 -13.40
N GLY A 167 -16.85 -9.01 -13.61
CA GLY A 167 -17.59 -9.34 -14.83
C GLY A 167 -16.72 -9.65 -16.05
N LEU A 168 -15.57 -10.24 -15.85
CA LEU A 168 -14.72 -10.73 -16.94
C LEU A 168 -14.99 -12.20 -17.22
#